data_535d6fdfd8a20043d612df65c15826cb
#
_entry.id   535d6fdfd8a20043d612df65c15826cb
#
_cell.length_a   1.000
_cell.length_b   1.000
_cell.length_c   1.000
_cell.angle_alpha   90.00
_cell.angle_beta   90.00
_cell.angle_gamma   90.00
#
_symmetry.space_group_name_H-M   'P 1'
#
loop_
_entity.id
_entity.type
_entity.pdbx_description
1 polymer ?
#
loop_
_entity_poly.entity_id
_entity_poly.type
_entity_poly.pdbx_seq_one_letter_code
_entity_poly.pdbx_strand_id
1 'polypeptide(L)'
;MKGLDGKVAVVTGGASGIGYTIVERLLESNVKVAIGDLNEERLKEIEDNYPDQVVGVVTNVTSEEDIKKLLTTAVEKFGKLDYGFNVAGMSKSGLIMDQSFEDWKATVDVVLHGVFLSVKHEAQAMKEHGGAIVNIASLNSHVPMFFGGAYASAKAGVEMLTKNAALELAQYGIRVNTILPGLIRTPLTADFFKNEDLEQAFMERIPEQRPAEPAEVAAPSVFLVSDDASYINGTSLVVDGGWEITGYPDLSKFM
;
A
#
# COMPACT_ATOMS: atom_id res chain seq x y z
N MET A 1 -7.64 -17.43 6.15
CA MET A 1 -7.84 -16.32 7.10
C MET A 1 -9.31 -16.20 7.39
N LYS A 2 -9.70 -15.90 8.64
CA LYS A 2 -11.10 -15.79 9.05
C LYS A 2 -11.67 -14.42 8.71
N GLY A 3 -12.99 -14.35 8.51
CA GLY A 3 -13.71 -13.07 8.37
C GLY A 3 -13.62 -12.39 7.00
N LEU A 4 -13.09 -13.04 5.96
CA LEU A 4 -12.95 -12.44 4.62
C LEU A 4 -14.14 -12.71 3.70
N ASP A 5 -14.74 -13.89 3.80
CA ASP A 5 -15.81 -14.34 2.89
C ASP A 5 -17.00 -13.37 2.85
N GLY A 6 -17.41 -12.97 1.63
CA GLY A 6 -18.53 -12.06 1.39
C GLY A 6 -18.29 -10.59 1.79
N LYS A 7 -17.06 -10.22 2.13
CA LYS A 7 -16.65 -8.84 2.44
C LYS A 7 -16.44 -8.00 1.18
N VAL A 8 -16.33 -6.70 1.37
CA VAL A 8 -16.11 -5.71 0.31
C VAL A 8 -14.86 -4.90 0.61
N ALA A 9 -13.97 -4.79 -0.37
CA ALA A 9 -12.73 -4.02 -0.28
C ALA A 9 -12.64 -2.93 -1.36
N VAL A 10 -11.93 -1.86 -1.04
CA VAL A 10 -11.41 -0.89 -2.01
C VAL A 10 -9.89 -1.03 -2.05
N VAL A 11 -9.29 -1.00 -3.25
CA VAL A 11 -7.83 -1.04 -3.44
C VAL A 11 -7.44 0.09 -4.38
N THR A 12 -6.70 1.10 -3.89
CA THR A 12 -6.09 2.14 -4.74
C THR A 12 -4.76 1.65 -5.30
N GLY A 13 -4.44 1.95 -6.58
CA GLY A 13 -3.27 1.39 -7.25
C GLY A 13 -3.39 -0.13 -7.48
N GLY A 14 -4.63 -0.63 -7.65
CA GLY A 14 -4.92 -2.06 -7.68
C GLY A 14 -4.78 -2.72 -9.06
N ALA A 15 -4.36 -2.00 -10.09
CA ALA A 15 -4.21 -2.56 -11.43
C ALA A 15 -2.84 -3.19 -11.70
N SER A 16 -1.85 -3.04 -10.78
CA SER A 16 -0.51 -3.58 -10.97
C SER A 16 0.22 -3.87 -9.64
N GLY A 17 1.34 -4.58 -9.72
CA GLY A 17 2.28 -4.81 -8.61
C GLY A 17 1.62 -5.33 -7.34
N ILE A 18 1.98 -4.74 -6.20
CA ILE A 18 1.46 -5.12 -4.88
C ILE A 18 -0.07 -5.01 -4.83
N GLY A 19 -0.63 -3.91 -5.40
CA GLY A 19 -2.08 -3.68 -5.38
C GLY A 19 -2.85 -4.77 -6.11
N TYR A 20 -2.41 -5.14 -7.31
CA TYR A 20 -3.07 -6.21 -8.06
C TYR A 20 -2.95 -7.57 -7.37
N THR A 21 -1.81 -7.87 -6.76
CA THR A 21 -1.64 -9.12 -6.02
C THR A 21 -2.50 -9.16 -4.74
N ILE A 22 -2.75 -8.00 -4.10
CA ILE A 22 -3.75 -7.90 -3.03
C ILE A 22 -5.15 -8.20 -3.58
N VAL A 23 -5.52 -7.63 -4.74
CA VAL A 23 -6.82 -7.89 -5.40
C VAL A 23 -6.99 -9.39 -5.66
N GLU A 24 -6.01 -10.05 -6.30
CA GLU A 24 -6.09 -11.50 -6.57
C GLU A 24 -6.33 -12.31 -5.27
N ARG A 25 -5.58 -12.00 -4.21
CA ARG A 25 -5.70 -12.71 -2.94
C ARG A 25 -7.04 -12.46 -2.23
N LEU A 26 -7.62 -11.28 -2.40
CA LEU A 26 -8.96 -10.96 -1.90
C LEU A 26 -10.03 -11.74 -2.67
N LEU A 27 -9.92 -11.83 -4.00
CA LEU A 27 -10.83 -12.60 -4.85
C LEU A 27 -10.80 -14.10 -4.53
N GLU A 28 -9.61 -14.67 -4.30
CA GLU A 28 -9.44 -16.06 -3.82
C GLU A 28 -10.17 -16.32 -2.49
N SER A 29 -10.37 -15.28 -1.69
CA SER A 29 -11.07 -15.33 -0.39
C SER A 29 -12.54 -14.94 -0.48
N ASN A 30 -13.12 -14.88 -1.70
CA ASN A 30 -14.50 -14.47 -1.98
C ASN A 30 -14.84 -13.05 -1.49
N VAL A 31 -13.87 -12.13 -1.51
CA VAL A 31 -14.05 -10.69 -1.25
C VAL A 31 -14.41 -10.00 -2.57
N LYS A 32 -15.39 -9.10 -2.53
CA LYS A 32 -15.72 -8.21 -3.66
C LYS A 32 -14.80 -6.99 -3.62
N VAL A 33 -14.29 -6.54 -4.77
CA VAL A 33 -13.26 -5.50 -4.80
C VAL A 33 -13.62 -4.38 -5.77
N ALA A 34 -13.61 -3.14 -5.28
CA ALA A 34 -13.57 -1.97 -6.14
C ALA A 34 -12.10 -1.51 -6.29
N ILE A 35 -11.64 -1.40 -7.53
CA ILE A 35 -10.26 -1.07 -7.86
C ILE A 35 -10.19 0.36 -8.38
N GLY A 36 -9.40 1.21 -7.71
CA GLY A 36 -9.05 2.54 -8.18
C GLY A 36 -7.65 2.56 -8.79
N ASP A 37 -7.53 2.93 -10.06
CA ASP A 37 -6.25 3.09 -10.75
C ASP A 37 -6.37 4.10 -11.91
N LEU A 38 -5.25 4.57 -12.43
CA LEU A 38 -5.22 5.42 -13.62
C LEU A 38 -5.31 4.63 -14.93
N ASN A 39 -4.98 3.35 -14.91
CA ASN A 39 -4.94 2.48 -16.10
C ASN A 39 -6.32 1.89 -16.41
N GLU A 40 -7.11 2.64 -17.18
CA GLU A 40 -8.48 2.27 -17.58
C GLU A 40 -8.54 0.92 -18.31
N GLU A 41 -7.60 0.65 -19.22
CA GLU A 41 -7.57 -0.59 -19.99
C GLU A 41 -7.39 -1.81 -19.07
N ARG A 42 -6.47 -1.70 -18.12
CA ARG A 42 -6.20 -2.78 -17.16
C ARG A 42 -7.34 -2.97 -16.17
N LEU A 43 -7.98 -1.89 -15.73
CA LEU A 43 -9.19 -1.96 -14.89
C LEU A 43 -10.30 -2.73 -15.58
N LYS A 44 -10.55 -2.42 -16.85
CA LYS A 44 -11.57 -3.11 -17.66
C LYS A 44 -11.24 -4.59 -17.84
N GLU A 45 -10.00 -4.93 -18.17
CA GLU A 45 -9.55 -6.32 -18.29
C GLU A 45 -9.81 -7.13 -17.03
N ILE A 46 -9.50 -6.55 -15.85
CA ILE A 46 -9.71 -7.22 -14.56
C ILE A 46 -11.21 -7.37 -14.27
N GLU A 47 -12.01 -6.33 -14.52
CA GLU A 47 -13.47 -6.39 -14.34
C GLU A 47 -14.12 -7.42 -15.26
N ASP A 48 -13.71 -7.50 -16.53
CA ASP A 48 -14.21 -8.48 -17.51
C ASP A 48 -13.91 -9.93 -17.07
N ASN A 49 -12.77 -10.16 -16.38
CA ASN A 49 -12.41 -11.47 -15.85
C ASN A 49 -13.18 -11.85 -14.57
N TYR A 50 -13.68 -10.85 -13.81
CA TYR A 50 -14.37 -11.05 -12.52
C TYR A 50 -15.63 -10.17 -12.41
N PRO A 51 -16.61 -10.27 -13.32
CA PRO A 51 -17.71 -9.30 -13.47
C PRO A 51 -18.62 -9.16 -12.25
N ASP A 52 -18.76 -10.24 -11.45
CA ASP A 52 -19.59 -10.26 -10.25
C ASP A 52 -18.85 -9.85 -8.97
N GLN A 53 -17.51 -9.84 -9.00
CA GLN A 53 -16.66 -9.59 -7.82
C GLN A 53 -15.85 -8.30 -7.94
N VAL A 54 -15.63 -7.76 -9.13
CA VAL A 54 -14.80 -6.57 -9.35
C VAL A 54 -15.60 -5.42 -9.95
N VAL A 55 -15.23 -4.20 -9.60
CA VAL A 55 -15.55 -2.98 -10.34
C VAL A 55 -14.31 -2.11 -10.47
N GLY A 56 -13.99 -1.71 -11.70
CA GLY A 56 -12.89 -0.79 -11.99
C GLY A 56 -13.36 0.66 -12.04
N VAL A 57 -12.64 1.56 -11.38
CA VAL A 57 -12.93 3.00 -11.40
C VAL A 57 -11.65 3.76 -11.70
N VAL A 58 -11.61 4.50 -12.80
CA VAL A 58 -10.48 5.40 -13.09
C VAL A 58 -10.38 6.43 -11.97
N THR A 59 -9.26 6.42 -11.25
CA THR A 59 -9.10 7.16 -9.99
C THR A 59 -7.71 7.80 -9.93
N ASN A 60 -7.67 9.11 -9.88
CA ASN A 60 -6.49 9.86 -9.47
C ASN A 60 -6.57 10.09 -7.94
N VAL A 61 -5.69 9.45 -7.18
CA VAL A 61 -5.72 9.54 -5.70
C VAL A 61 -5.46 10.96 -5.17
N THR A 62 -4.95 11.89 -5.99
CA THR A 62 -4.79 13.30 -5.60
C THR A 62 -6.09 14.11 -5.75
N SER A 63 -7.14 13.52 -6.35
CA SER A 63 -8.47 14.10 -6.52
C SER A 63 -9.41 13.55 -5.45
N GLU A 64 -9.86 14.41 -4.54
CA GLU A 64 -10.85 14.01 -3.53
C GLU A 64 -12.18 13.56 -4.16
N GLU A 65 -12.54 14.12 -5.32
CA GLU A 65 -13.74 13.74 -6.07
C GLU A 65 -13.62 12.32 -6.62
N ASP A 66 -12.46 11.95 -7.18
CA ASP A 66 -12.24 10.59 -7.71
C ASP A 66 -12.27 9.55 -6.58
N ILE A 67 -11.67 9.85 -5.43
CA ILE A 67 -11.73 8.99 -4.25
C ILE A 67 -13.19 8.80 -3.79
N LYS A 68 -13.97 9.88 -3.69
CA LYS A 68 -15.40 9.79 -3.36
C LYS A 68 -16.16 8.92 -4.37
N LYS A 69 -15.90 9.11 -5.67
CA LYS A 69 -16.51 8.32 -6.74
C LYS A 69 -16.19 6.84 -6.59
N LEU A 70 -14.91 6.49 -6.34
CA LEU A 70 -14.49 5.11 -6.11
C LEU A 70 -15.24 4.46 -4.95
N LEU A 71 -15.31 5.14 -3.81
CA LEU A 71 -15.98 4.64 -2.60
C LEU A 71 -17.50 4.52 -2.81
N THR A 72 -18.12 5.52 -3.43
CA THR A 72 -19.56 5.50 -3.74
C THR A 72 -19.89 4.34 -4.67
N THR A 73 -19.10 4.13 -5.74
CA THR A 73 -19.27 3.00 -6.67
C THR A 73 -19.16 1.65 -5.95
N ALA A 74 -18.19 1.51 -5.02
CA ALA A 74 -18.05 0.29 -4.21
C ALA A 74 -19.31 0.01 -3.38
N VAL A 75 -19.83 1.03 -2.68
CA VAL A 75 -21.02 0.89 -1.82
C VAL A 75 -22.28 0.66 -2.65
N GLU A 76 -22.46 1.36 -3.79
CA GLU A 76 -23.62 1.18 -4.68
C GLU A 76 -23.63 -0.22 -5.31
N LYS A 77 -22.48 -0.75 -5.77
CA LYS A 77 -22.41 -2.07 -6.41
C LYS A 77 -22.47 -3.22 -5.40
N PHE A 78 -21.86 -3.07 -4.22
CA PHE A 78 -21.65 -4.16 -3.27
C PHE A 78 -22.34 -3.99 -1.91
N GLY A 79 -22.97 -2.85 -1.66
CA GLY A 79 -23.82 -2.57 -0.50
C GLY A 79 -23.12 -2.00 0.73
N LYS A 80 -21.79 -2.15 0.87
CA LYS A 80 -21.00 -1.65 2.00
C LYS A 80 -19.52 -1.58 1.66
N LEU A 81 -18.70 -1.12 2.63
CA LEU A 81 -17.24 -1.21 2.58
C LEU A 81 -16.72 -1.79 3.89
N ASP A 82 -16.01 -2.90 3.84
CA ASP A 82 -15.39 -3.54 5.02
C ASP A 82 -13.88 -3.26 5.10
N TYR A 83 -13.18 -3.16 3.95
CA TYR A 83 -11.73 -3.05 3.91
C TYR A 83 -11.24 -1.97 2.95
N GLY A 84 -10.20 -1.24 3.35
CA GLY A 84 -9.45 -0.30 2.51
C GLY A 84 -7.99 -0.72 2.37
N PHE A 85 -7.45 -0.64 1.12
CA PHE A 85 -6.03 -0.86 0.86
C PHE A 85 -5.49 0.32 0.05
N ASN A 86 -4.61 1.11 0.67
CA ASN A 86 -4.04 2.30 0.08
C ASN A 86 -2.64 1.99 -0.44
N VAL A 87 -2.56 1.61 -1.74
CA VAL A 87 -1.33 1.09 -2.37
C VAL A 87 -0.77 2.05 -3.40
N ALA A 88 -1.58 2.91 -4.00
CA ALA A 88 -1.13 3.86 -5.02
C ALA A 88 0.12 4.64 -4.59
N GLY A 89 1.12 4.71 -5.44
CA GLY A 89 2.37 5.37 -5.13
C GLY A 89 3.20 5.67 -6.37
N MET A 90 4.05 6.66 -6.23
CA MET A 90 5.05 7.05 -7.23
C MET A 90 6.26 7.67 -6.55
N SER A 91 7.35 7.85 -7.29
CA SER A 91 8.51 8.61 -6.83
C SER A 91 9.08 9.45 -7.97
N LYS A 92 9.30 10.73 -7.70
CA LYS A 92 10.16 11.61 -8.49
C LYS A 92 11.47 11.75 -7.74
N SER A 93 12.53 11.15 -8.26
CA SER A 93 13.82 11.10 -7.61
C SER A 93 14.65 12.36 -7.87
N GLY A 94 15.40 12.82 -6.86
CA GLY A 94 16.29 13.96 -6.99
C GLY A 94 17.11 14.20 -5.72
N LEU A 95 18.34 14.74 -5.86
CA LEU A 95 19.09 15.23 -4.71
C LEU A 95 18.34 16.41 -4.07
N ILE A 96 18.40 16.53 -2.74
CA ILE A 96 17.65 17.57 -2.00
C ILE A 96 17.94 18.99 -2.55
N MET A 97 19.18 19.26 -2.94
CA MET A 97 19.56 20.59 -3.46
C MET A 97 19.04 20.85 -4.88
N ASP A 98 18.76 19.80 -5.66
CA ASP A 98 18.45 19.91 -7.09
C ASP A 98 17.01 19.54 -7.41
N GLN A 99 16.28 18.90 -6.47
CA GLN A 99 14.90 18.47 -6.67
C GLN A 99 13.98 19.69 -6.80
N SER A 100 13.22 19.76 -7.90
CA SER A 100 12.23 20.82 -8.06
C SER A 100 11.11 20.70 -7.01
N PHE A 101 10.55 21.83 -6.59
CA PHE A 101 9.39 21.81 -5.68
C PHE A 101 8.17 21.14 -6.32
N GLU A 102 8.05 21.20 -7.64
CA GLU A 102 7.00 20.53 -8.40
C GLU A 102 7.11 19.00 -8.30
N ASP A 103 8.31 18.43 -8.50
CA ASP A 103 8.53 16.98 -8.36
C ASP A 103 8.37 16.50 -6.92
N TRP A 104 8.85 17.30 -5.95
CA TRP A 104 8.60 17.08 -4.54
C TRP A 104 7.10 17.01 -4.26
N LYS A 105 6.36 18.05 -4.65
CA LYS A 105 4.93 18.16 -4.45
C LYS A 105 4.17 17.02 -5.11
N ALA A 106 4.49 16.67 -6.36
CA ALA A 106 3.84 15.57 -7.06
C ALA A 106 3.99 14.23 -6.32
N THR A 107 5.18 13.95 -5.76
CA THR A 107 5.41 12.74 -4.96
C THR A 107 4.61 12.77 -3.66
N VAL A 108 4.64 13.88 -2.93
CA VAL A 108 3.91 14.02 -1.66
C VAL A 108 2.38 13.97 -1.87
N ASP A 109 1.88 14.59 -2.94
CA ASP A 109 0.45 14.59 -3.26
C ASP A 109 -0.07 13.17 -3.49
N VAL A 110 0.65 12.34 -4.26
CA VAL A 110 0.22 10.96 -4.51
C VAL A 110 0.41 10.09 -3.27
N VAL A 111 1.59 10.13 -2.65
CA VAL A 111 1.99 9.16 -1.62
C VAL A 111 1.38 9.46 -0.26
N LEU A 112 1.26 10.74 0.12
CA LEU A 112 0.75 11.12 1.45
C LEU A 112 -0.67 11.67 1.39
N HIS A 113 -0.92 12.68 0.55
CA HIS A 113 -2.25 13.29 0.49
C HIS A 113 -3.27 12.31 -0.09
N GLY A 114 -2.89 11.49 -1.09
CA GLY A 114 -3.75 10.44 -1.62
C GLY A 114 -4.17 9.41 -0.56
N VAL A 115 -3.23 8.97 0.28
CA VAL A 115 -3.56 8.08 1.42
C VAL A 115 -4.47 8.77 2.43
N PHE A 116 -4.21 10.05 2.75
CA PHE A 116 -5.09 10.81 3.65
C PHE A 116 -6.53 10.90 3.12
N LEU A 117 -6.69 11.23 1.83
CA LEU A 117 -8.01 11.31 1.21
C LEU A 117 -8.73 9.95 1.23
N SER A 118 -8.01 8.88 0.92
CA SER A 118 -8.55 7.51 0.96
C SER A 118 -9.00 7.13 2.36
N VAL A 119 -8.12 7.23 3.37
CA VAL A 119 -8.44 6.90 4.77
C VAL A 119 -9.63 7.72 5.28
N LYS A 120 -9.70 9.01 4.96
CA LYS A 120 -10.81 9.90 5.35
C LYS A 120 -12.15 9.37 4.85
N HIS A 121 -12.25 9.04 3.56
CA HIS A 121 -13.52 8.62 2.95
C HIS A 121 -13.84 7.14 3.21
N GLU A 122 -12.83 6.27 3.33
CA GLU A 122 -12.99 4.89 3.80
C GLU A 122 -13.57 4.86 5.21
N ALA A 123 -13.02 5.65 6.13
CA ALA A 123 -13.50 5.76 7.49
C ALA A 123 -14.97 6.27 7.55
N GLN A 124 -15.33 7.24 6.70
CA GLN A 124 -16.71 7.72 6.59
C GLN A 124 -17.66 6.61 6.12
N ALA A 125 -17.24 5.80 5.14
CA ALA A 125 -18.04 4.68 4.63
C ALA A 125 -18.18 3.52 5.64
N MET A 126 -17.17 3.31 6.51
CA MET A 126 -17.13 2.24 7.51
C MET A 126 -17.71 2.65 8.87
N LYS A 127 -18.00 3.94 9.10
CA LYS A 127 -18.29 4.51 10.43
C LYS A 127 -19.36 3.76 11.22
N GLU A 128 -20.41 3.27 10.56
CA GLU A 128 -21.57 2.67 11.23
C GLU A 128 -21.41 1.17 11.54
N HIS A 129 -20.41 0.49 10.94
CA HIS A 129 -20.27 -0.97 11.07
C HIS A 129 -18.85 -1.46 11.33
N GLY A 130 -17.89 -0.53 11.40
CA GLY A 130 -16.49 -0.88 11.57
C GLY A 130 -15.82 -1.37 10.29
N GLY A 131 -14.56 -1.76 10.40
CA GLY A 131 -13.78 -2.26 9.27
C GLY A 131 -12.28 -2.28 9.53
N ALA A 132 -11.49 -2.43 8.47
CA ALA A 132 -10.04 -2.36 8.58
C ALA A 132 -9.38 -1.71 7.35
N ILE A 133 -8.37 -0.90 7.59
CA ILE A 133 -7.61 -0.18 6.56
C ILE A 133 -6.14 -0.59 6.65
N VAL A 134 -5.52 -0.87 5.51
CA VAL A 134 -4.07 -1.11 5.40
C VAL A 134 -3.47 -0.12 4.43
N ASN A 135 -2.53 0.68 4.91
CA ASN A 135 -1.75 1.59 4.10
C ASN A 135 -0.42 0.93 3.71
N ILE A 136 0.03 1.12 2.48
CA ILE A 136 1.36 0.68 2.05
C ILE A 136 2.33 1.87 2.17
N ALA A 137 3.13 1.85 3.23
CA ALA A 137 4.24 2.78 3.40
C ALA A 137 5.51 2.27 2.67
N SER A 138 6.65 2.26 3.30
CA SER A 138 7.91 1.73 2.77
C SER A 138 8.91 1.54 3.91
N LEU A 139 9.88 0.66 3.76
CA LEU A 139 11.10 0.67 4.57
C LEU A 139 11.75 2.08 4.64
N ASN A 140 11.57 2.88 3.57
CA ASN A 140 12.05 4.25 3.55
C ASN A 140 11.34 5.21 4.53
N SER A 141 10.31 4.75 5.26
CA SER A 141 9.83 5.47 6.44
C SER A 141 10.87 5.50 7.57
N HIS A 142 11.74 4.51 7.63
CA HIS A 142 12.75 4.33 8.68
C HIS A 142 14.18 4.48 8.14
N VAL A 143 14.44 4.00 6.92
CA VAL A 143 15.78 4.00 6.32
C VAL A 143 15.83 5.04 5.20
N PRO A 144 16.67 6.08 5.30
CA PRO A 144 16.80 7.10 4.27
C PRO A 144 17.41 6.50 2.99
N MET A 145 17.04 7.09 1.85
CA MET A 145 17.49 6.69 0.53
C MET A 145 18.06 7.91 -0.23
N PHE A 146 19.19 7.73 -0.91
CA PHE A 146 19.67 8.73 -1.86
C PHE A 146 18.60 9.00 -2.92
N PHE A 147 18.43 10.26 -3.31
CA PHE A 147 17.43 10.74 -4.27
C PHE A 147 15.97 10.55 -3.83
N GLY A 148 15.72 10.03 -2.62
CA GLY A 148 14.40 9.66 -2.13
C GLY A 148 13.78 10.65 -1.13
N GLY A 149 14.28 11.89 -1.02
CA GLY A 149 13.86 12.83 0.02
C GLY A 149 12.34 13.02 0.09
N ALA A 150 11.68 13.30 -1.03
CA ALA A 150 10.23 13.47 -1.08
C ALA A 150 9.48 12.17 -0.73
N TYR A 151 9.92 11.05 -1.31
CA TYR A 151 9.30 9.75 -1.11
C TYR A 151 9.41 9.26 0.33
N ALA A 152 10.63 9.26 0.90
CA ALA A 152 10.88 8.83 2.27
C ALA A 152 10.10 9.69 3.29
N SER A 153 10.09 11.03 3.10
CA SER A 153 9.31 11.94 3.94
C SER A 153 7.81 11.65 3.87
N ALA A 154 7.27 11.44 2.66
CA ALA A 154 5.86 11.10 2.47
C ALA A 154 5.51 9.74 3.09
N LYS A 155 6.36 8.71 2.93
CA LYS A 155 6.13 7.37 3.50
C LYS A 155 6.23 7.36 5.02
N ALA A 156 7.14 8.13 5.63
CA ALA A 156 7.15 8.37 7.07
C ALA A 156 5.86 9.10 7.54
N GLY A 157 5.37 10.05 6.74
CA GLY A 157 4.08 10.70 6.96
C GLY A 157 2.91 9.73 6.93
N VAL A 158 2.88 8.78 5.99
CA VAL A 158 1.85 7.71 5.92
C VAL A 158 1.87 6.84 7.18
N GLU A 159 3.04 6.48 7.68
CA GLU A 159 3.17 5.71 8.91
C GLU A 159 2.58 6.46 10.12
N MET A 160 2.92 7.74 10.27
CA MET A 160 2.37 8.54 11.36
C MET A 160 0.88 8.81 11.19
N LEU A 161 0.40 9.06 9.97
CA LEU A 161 -1.03 9.18 9.65
C LEU A 161 -1.79 7.90 10.06
N THR A 162 -1.22 6.72 9.77
CA THR A 162 -1.80 5.43 10.19
C THR A 162 -1.99 5.34 11.69
N LYS A 163 -0.99 5.74 12.48
CA LYS A 163 -1.06 5.73 13.95
C LYS A 163 -2.13 6.68 14.49
N ASN A 164 -2.23 7.89 13.93
CA ASN A 164 -3.28 8.84 14.29
C ASN A 164 -4.68 8.32 13.90
N ALA A 165 -4.84 7.80 12.68
CA ALA A 165 -6.10 7.24 12.23
C ALA A 165 -6.54 6.04 13.09
N ALA A 166 -5.60 5.14 13.44
CA ALA A 166 -5.86 4.02 14.33
C ALA A 166 -6.37 4.46 15.71
N LEU A 167 -5.79 5.53 16.26
CA LEU A 167 -6.22 6.10 17.54
C LEU A 167 -7.62 6.71 17.46
N GLU A 168 -7.88 7.54 16.44
CA GLU A 168 -9.12 8.28 16.31
C GLU A 168 -10.31 7.40 15.89
N LEU A 169 -10.05 6.39 15.02
CA LEU A 169 -11.09 5.56 14.42
C LEU A 169 -11.44 4.33 15.24
N ALA A 170 -10.66 3.97 16.26
CA ALA A 170 -10.94 2.84 17.15
C ALA A 170 -12.33 2.90 17.78
N GLN A 171 -12.84 4.09 18.12
CA GLN A 171 -14.18 4.29 18.65
C GLN A 171 -15.30 3.86 17.70
N TYR A 172 -15.02 3.77 16.40
CA TYR A 172 -15.95 3.29 15.36
C TYR A 172 -15.72 1.83 14.99
N GLY A 173 -14.86 1.11 15.71
CA GLY A 173 -14.51 -0.28 15.38
C GLY A 173 -13.67 -0.42 14.12
N ILE A 174 -12.98 0.65 13.68
CA ILE A 174 -12.11 0.64 12.50
C ILE A 174 -10.67 0.51 12.94
N ARG A 175 -9.97 -0.52 12.44
CA ARG A 175 -8.52 -0.72 12.63
C ARG A 175 -7.75 -0.15 11.46
N VAL A 176 -6.62 0.50 11.71
CA VAL A 176 -5.75 1.04 10.66
C VAL A 176 -4.32 0.61 10.92
N ASN A 177 -3.71 -0.08 9.96
CA ASN A 177 -2.34 -0.57 10.07
C ASN A 177 -1.54 -0.21 8.81
N THR A 178 -0.23 -0.33 8.85
CA THR A 178 0.62 -0.11 7.69
C THR A 178 1.63 -1.24 7.49
N ILE A 179 1.92 -1.53 6.23
CA ILE A 179 3.03 -2.38 5.81
C ILE A 179 4.18 -1.50 5.33
N LEU A 180 5.40 -1.87 5.69
CA LEU A 180 6.63 -1.23 5.24
C LEU A 180 7.43 -2.21 4.37
N PRO A 181 7.16 -2.29 3.05
CA PRO A 181 7.92 -3.16 2.17
C PRO A 181 9.36 -2.68 1.99
N GLY A 182 10.30 -3.63 1.87
CA GLY A 182 11.65 -3.41 1.39
C GLY A 182 11.72 -3.35 -0.13
N LEU A 183 12.69 -4.05 -0.74
CA LEU A 183 12.83 -4.16 -2.20
C LEU A 183 11.89 -5.24 -2.74
N ILE A 184 10.88 -4.84 -3.50
CA ILE A 184 9.87 -5.73 -4.09
C ILE A 184 9.93 -5.64 -5.61
N ARG A 185 9.79 -6.77 -6.32
CA ARG A 185 9.72 -6.81 -7.80
C ARG A 185 8.36 -6.27 -8.29
N THR A 186 8.34 -5.00 -8.65
CA THR A 186 7.14 -4.29 -9.14
C THR A 186 7.48 -3.39 -10.32
N PRO A 187 6.50 -2.88 -11.08
CA PRO A 187 6.76 -1.86 -12.09
C PRO A 187 7.49 -0.62 -11.54
N LEU A 188 7.24 -0.22 -10.29
CA LEU A 188 7.88 0.95 -9.65
C LEU A 188 9.39 0.74 -9.45
N THR A 189 9.83 -0.46 -9.22
CA THR A 189 11.23 -0.83 -8.92
C THR A 189 11.94 -1.49 -10.10
N ALA A 190 11.27 -1.67 -11.24
CA ALA A 190 11.78 -2.40 -12.39
C ALA A 190 13.15 -1.91 -12.88
N ASP A 191 13.41 -0.59 -12.79
CA ASP A 191 14.69 -0.01 -13.23
C ASP A 191 15.87 -0.42 -12.35
N PHE A 192 15.64 -0.76 -11.08
CA PHE A 192 16.69 -1.23 -10.18
C PHE A 192 17.26 -2.58 -10.61
N PHE A 193 16.46 -3.41 -11.26
CA PHE A 193 16.82 -4.76 -11.73
C PHE A 193 17.42 -4.77 -13.16
N LYS A 194 17.55 -3.60 -13.81
CA LYS A 194 18.23 -3.49 -15.12
C LYS A 194 19.74 -3.30 -14.99
N ASN A 195 20.23 -3.06 -13.78
CA ASN A 195 21.65 -2.84 -13.48
C ASN A 195 22.09 -3.87 -12.42
N GLU A 196 22.90 -4.85 -12.85
CA GLU A 196 23.38 -5.94 -11.99
C GLU A 196 24.19 -5.45 -10.78
N ASP A 197 25.03 -4.41 -10.95
CA ASP A 197 25.81 -3.84 -9.85
C ASP A 197 24.89 -3.19 -8.79
N LEU A 198 23.81 -2.53 -9.24
CA LEU A 198 22.83 -1.94 -8.34
C LEU A 198 22.02 -3.03 -7.62
N GLU A 199 21.57 -4.06 -8.33
CA GLU A 199 20.89 -5.20 -7.71
C GLU A 199 21.79 -5.86 -6.66
N GLN A 200 23.06 -6.11 -6.97
CA GLN A 200 24.03 -6.67 -6.03
C GLN A 200 24.22 -5.78 -4.79
N ALA A 201 24.29 -4.45 -4.97
CA ALA A 201 24.40 -3.52 -3.85
C ALA A 201 23.18 -3.57 -2.90
N PHE A 202 21.97 -3.84 -3.43
CA PHE A 202 20.80 -4.13 -2.59
C PHE A 202 20.94 -5.47 -1.87
N MET A 203 21.41 -6.52 -2.56
CA MET A 203 21.56 -7.86 -1.95
C MET A 203 22.54 -7.84 -0.77
N GLU A 204 23.56 -6.99 -0.80
CA GLU A 204 24.48 -6.81 0.34
C GLU A 204 23.79 -6.25 1.60
N ARG A 205 22.63 -5.57 1.42
CA ARG A 205 21.85 -4.99 2.52
C ARG A 205 20.73 -5.88 3.00
N ILE A 206 20.27 -6.82 2.17
CA ILE A 206 19.15 -7.70 2.47
C ILE A 206 19.69 -9.04 2.99
N PRO A 207 19.52 -9.42 4.26
CA PRO A 207 20.00 -10.69 4.80
C PRO A 207 19.51 -11.92 4.02
N GLU A 208 18.27 -11.90 3.51
CA GLU A 208 17.73 -12.97 2.67
C GLU A 208 18.30 -12.99 1.25
N GLN A 209 19.15 -12.02 0.87
CA GLN A 209 19.87 -11.91 -0.40
C GLN A 209 19.00 -12.08 -1.64
N ARG A 210 17.79 -11.61 -1.58
CA ARG A 210 16.84 -11.55 -2.69
C ARG A 210 15.85 -10.41 -2.49
N PRO A 211 15.30 -9.85 -3.57
CA PRO A 211 14.09 -9.04 -3.48
C PRO A 211 12.91 -9.95 -3.14
N ALA A 212 11.85 -9.35 -2.61
CA ALA A 212 10.59 -10.06 -2.43
C ALA A 212 9.69 -9.94 -3.67
N GLU A 213 8.78 -10.89 -3.81
CA GLU A 213 7.69 -10.84 -4.77
C GLU A 213 6.46 -10.10 -4.17
N PRO A 214 5.59 -9.49 -4.99
CA PRO A 214 4.40 -8.79 -4.51
C PRO A 214 3.51 -9.64 -3.58
N ALA A 215 3.46 -10.96 -3.79
CA ALA A 215 2.69 -11.90 -2.97
C ALA A 215 3.14 -11.94 -1.50
N GLU A 216 4.43 -11.67 -1.24
CA GLU A 216 5.00 -11.65 0.11
C GLU A 216 4.59 -10.40 0.90
N VAL A 217 4.15 -9.33 0.19
CA VAL A 217 3.55 -8.12 0.77
C VAL A 217 2.03 -8.25 0.85
N ALA A 218 1.39 -8.85 -0.16
CA ALA A 218 -0.06 -9.03 -0.19
C ALA A 218 -0.56 -9.94 0.93
N ALA A 219 0.18 -11.00 1.27
CA ALA A 219 -0.21 -11.94 2.31
C ALA A 219 -0.39 -11.28 3.69
N PRO A 220 0.60 -10.58 4.25
CA PRO A 220 0.45 -9.87 5.52
C PRO A 220 -0.54 -8.68 5.42
N SER A 221 -0.70 -8.05 4.25
CA SER A 221 -1.71 -7.00 4.06
C SER A 221 -3.13 -7.53 4.25
N VAL A 222 -3.46 -8.68 3.63
CA VAL A 222 -4.77 -9.33 3.78
C VAL A 222 -4.95 -9.91 5.19
N PHE A 223 -3.87 -10.41 5.83
CA PHE A 223 -3.92 -10.82 7.23
C PHE A 223 -4.35 -9.67 8.15
N LEU A 224 -3.80 -8.47 7.96
CA LEU A 224 -4.10 -7.31 8.82
C LEU A 224 -5.56 -6.85 8.75
N VAL A 225 -6.30 -7.13 7.69
CA VAL A 225 -7.74 -6.82 7.63
C VAL A 225 -8.61 -7.94 8.18
N SER A 226 -8.11 -9.16 8.27
CA SER A 226 -8.85 -10.34 8.72
C SER A 226 -9.20 -10.32 10.21
N ASP A 227 -10.09 -11.22 10.65
CA ASP A 227 -10.43 -11.40 12.06
C ASP A 227 -9.26 -11.97 12.88
N ASP A 228 -8.31 -12.65 12.22
CA ASP A 228 -7.11 -13.17 12.86
C ASP A 228 -6.18 -12.02 13.37
N ALA A 229 -6.38 -10.79 12.88
CA ALA A 229 -5.69 -9.56 13.31
C ALA A 229 -6.57 -8.61 14.14
N SER A 230 -7.65 -9.10 14.75
CA SER A 230 -8.69 -8.28 15.42
C SER A 230 -8.17 -7.39 16.56
N TYR A 231 -6.99 -7.66 17.12
CA TYR A 231 -6.37 -6.84 18.17
C TYR A 231 -5.10 -6.12 17.71
N ILE A 232 -4.84 -6.10 16.38
CA ILE A 232 -3.71 -5.39 15.78
C ILE A 232 -4.23 -4.06 15.22
N ASN A 233 -3.82 -2.93 15.82
CA ASN A 233 -4.23 -1.59 15.42
C ASN A 233 -3.09 -0.60 15.61
N GLY A 234 -2.81 0.23 14.62
CA GLY A 234 -1.74 1.24 14.64
C GLY A 234 -0.33 0.67 14.45
N THR A 235 -0.20 -0.60 14.01
CA THR A 235 1.12 -1.21 13.81
C THR A 235 1.75 -0.83 12.48
N SER A 236 3.09 -0.81 12.47
CA SER A 236 3.92 -0.78 11.27
C SER A 236 4.59 -2.14 11.12
N LEU A 237 4.15 -2.94 10.15
CA LEU A 237 4.72 -4.26 9.89
C LEU A 237 5.75 -4.17 8.77
N VAL A 238 7.02 -4.35 9.11
CA VAL A 238 8.13 -4.37 8.14
C VAL A 238 8.16 -5.70 7.41
N VAL A 239 8.30 -5.66 6.08
CA VAL A 239 8.39 -6.83 5.18
C VAL A 239 9.54 -6.58 4.19
N ASP A 240 10.77 -6.87 4.61
CA ASP A 240 11.98 -6.38 3.94
C ASP A 240 13.14 -7.40 3.88
N GLY A 241 12.92 -8.66 4.25
CA GLY A 241 13.98 -9.68 4.28
C GLY A 241 15.08 -9.38 5.31
N GLY A 242 14.77 -8.56 6.33
CA GLY A 242 15.70 -8.18 7.40
C GLY A 242 16.58 -6.97 7.06
N TRP A 243 16.29 -6.25 5.98
CA TRP A 243 17.11 -5.09 5.59
C TRP A 243 17.19 -4.01 6.67
N GLU A 244 16.10 -3.64 7.32
CA GLU A 244 16.06 -2.59 8.35
C GLU A 244 17.09 -2.80 9.45
N ILE A 245 17.35 -4.04 9.83
CA ILE A 245 18.21 -4.40 10.96
C ILE A 245 19.70 -4.53 10.61
N THR A 246 20.10 -4.27 9.37
CA THR A 246 21.49 -4.43 8.89
C THR A 246 22.39 -3.22 9.16
N GLY A 247 22.20 -2.52 10.26
CA GLY A 247 23.00 -1.34 10.60
C GLY A 247 24.42 -1.63 11.08
N TYR A 248 24.72 -2.85 11.56
CA TYR A 248 26.04 -3.24 12.06
C TYR A 248 26.84 -3.99 11.00
N PRO A 249 28.18 -3.85 10.95
CA PRO A 249 29.01 -4.71 10.12
C PRO A 249 28.83 -6.20 10.46
N ASP A 250 28.90 -7.06 9.43
CA ASP A 250 28.90 -8.50 9.64
C ASP A 250 30.21 -8.96 10.30
N LEU A 251 30.16 -9.13 11.61
CA LEU A 251 31.31 -9.51 12.42
C LEU A 251 31.72 -10.98 12.20
N SER A 252 30.84 -11.83 11.63
CA SER A 252 31.16 -13.23 11.37
C SER A 252 32.30 -13.40 10.36
N LYS A 253 32.52 -12.41 9.50
CA LYS A 253 33.64 -12.38 8.54
C LYS A 253 35.02 -12.20 9.19
N PHE A 254 35.07 -11.86 10.49
CA PHE A 254 36.29 -11.56 11.23
C PHE A 254 36.50 -12.49 12.43
N MET A 255 35.65 -13.46 12.62
CA MET A 255 35.72 -14.49 13.66
C MET A 255 36.11 -15.83 13.06
#